data_34843374698f1065b52f131ce11203cc
#
_entry.id   34843374698f1065b52f131ce11203cc
#
_cell.length_a   1.000
_cell.length_b   1.000
_cell.length_c   1.000
_cell.angle_alpha   90.00
_cell.angle_beta   90.00
_cell.angle_gamma   90.00
#
_symmetry.space_group_name_H-M   'P 1'
#
loop_
_entity.id
_entity.type
_entity.pdbx_description
1 polymer ?
#
loop_
_entity_poly.entity_id
_entity_poly.type
_entity_poly.pdbx_seq_one_letter_code
_entity_poly.pdbx_strand_id
1 'polypeptide(L)'
;MTKALVGGVTLAAVVMAAPGLRADVKGTVALRRATFTVADAVAYKTDDGIEVALLSAPFDRKSAAKDQKIDSFDVMRMSGAAATLRIGPDGSFNCIDATSSEGGGSSCNSDYTAALTLTARTADRVAGTFKLNANGEKADVTFDLKVESVAARTGTALPASGGEPGAAVMAHFAAIEKNDFKALMATAQPEQAKMMAESEKSGEAKEMFTMMRDMSPRKVRVTGGTVDGDSALVDFEGVEDGKPAKGTAEVVRMAGRWYMTGSSSR
;
A
#
# COMPACT_ATOMS: atom_id res chain seq x y z
N MET A 1 58.66 18.06 48.66
CA MET A 1 57.53 17.10 48.43
C MET A 1 56.33 17.88 47.86
N THR A 2 56.16 17.90 46.55
CA THR A 2 55.20 18.70 45.87
C THR A 2 54.14 17.73 45.30
N LYS A 3 52.89 17.81 45.79
CA LYS A 3 51.76 17.01 45.31
C LYS A 3 51.10 17.73 44.09
N ALA A 4 51.17 17.11 42.94
CA ALA A 4 50.43 17.56 41.75
C ALA A 4 48.98 17.05 41.83
N LEU A 5 48.01 17.98 41.77
CA LEU A 5 46.60 17.69 41.57
C LEU A 5 46.33 17.48 40.06
N VAL A 6 45.95 16.29 39.68
CA VAL A 6 45.45 16.00 38.34
C VAL A 6 43.94 16.22 38.37
N GLY A 7 43.49 17.33 37.77
CA GLY A 7 42.09 17.62 37.56
C GLY A 7 41.57 16.86 36.32
N GLY A 8 40.74 15.88 36.57
CA GLY A 8 40.03 15.16 35.50
C GLY A 8 38.87 16.00 34.95
N VAL A 9 38.96 16.43 33.69
CA VAL A 9 37.83 17.04 32.95
C VAL A 9 36.94 15.93 32.41
N THR A 10 35.79 15.76 33.05
CA THR A 10 34.77 14.84 32.55
C THR A 10 34.02 15.54 31.40
N LEU A 11 34.30 15.14 30.18
CA LEU A 11 33.53 15.58 29.01
C LEU A 11 32.16 14.87 29.06
N ALA A 12 31.14 15.59 29.45
CA ALA A 12 29.75 15.14 29.30
C ALA A 12 29.38 15.18 27.80
N ALA A 13 29.32 14.03 27.16
CA ALA A 13 28.79 13.91 25.81
C ALA A 13 27.28 14.18 25.89
N VAL A 14 26.87 15.38 25.50
CA VAL A 14 25.47 15.70 25.24
C VAL A 14 25.07 14.94 23.96
N VAL A 15 24.43 13.79 24.11
CA VAL A 15 23.75 13.13 23.04
C VAL A 15 22.53 14.01 22.70
N MET A 16 22.70 14.91 21.76
CA MET A 16 21.57 15.57 21.13
C MET A 16 20.82 14.48 20.36
N ALA A 17 19.70 14.02 20.92
CA ALA A 17 18.71 13.27 20.16
C ALA A 17 18.32 14.13 18.96
N ALA A 18 18.71 13.70 17.76
CA ALA A 18 18.27 14.35 16.55
C ALA A 18 16.73 14.44 16.58
N PRO A 19 16.15 15.64 16.38
CA PRO A 19 14.70 15.75 16.28
C PRO A 19 14.27 14.81 15.17
N GLY A 20 13.35 13.89 15.48
CA GLY A 20 12.82 12.96 14.50
C GLY A 20 12.43 13.77 13.26
N LEU A 21 13.00 13.41 12.10
CA LEU A 21 12.72 14.08 10.83
C LEU A 21 11.19 14.04 10.63
N ARG A 22 10.54 15.16 10.93
CA ARG A 22 9.17 15.38 10.48
C ARG A 22 9.23 15.37 8.96
N ALA A 23 8.28 14.69 8.34
CA ALA A 23 8.08 14.80 6.91
C ALA A 23 7.96 16.29 6.55
N ASP A 24 8.93 16.83 5.81
CA ASP A 24 8.85 18.19 5.28
C ASP A 24 8.19 18.08 3.91
N VAL A 25 6.87 18.28 3.89
CA VAL A 25 6.08 18.24 2.67
C VAL A 25 5.17 19.43 2.59
N LYS A 26 5.03 20.01 1.40
CA LYS A 26 4.10 21.09 1.11
C LYS A 26 3.68 21.05 -0.35
N GLY A 27 2.47 21.50 -0.60
CA GLY A 27 1.97 21.62 -1.97
C GLY A 27 0.49 21.30 -2.10
N THR A 28 0.06 21.17 -3.33
CA THR A 28 -1.32 20.87 -3.70
C THR A 28 -1.37 19.78 -4.76
N VAL A 29 -2.43 19.00 -4.69
CA VAL A 29 -2.77 17.96 -5.67
C VAL A 29 -4.20 18.23 -6.14
N ALA A 30 -4.41 18.28 -7.46
CA ALA A 30 -5.73 18.39 -8.09
C ALA A 30 -5.75 17.40 -9.28
N LEU A 31 -6.08 16.17 -9.00
CA LEU A 31 -6.25 15.08 -9.95
C LEU A 31 -7.74 14.74 -10.06
N ARG A 32 -8.14 14.00 -11.11
CA ARG A 32 -9.56 13.69 -11.38
C ARG A 32 -10.35 13.21 -10.18
N ARG A 33 -9.71 12.45 -9.29
CA ARG A 33 -10.38 11.78 -8.18
C ARG A 33 -10.14 12.43 -6.82
N ALA A 34 -9.16 13.30 -6.71
CA ALA A 34 -8.83 13.93 -5.45
C ALA A 34 -8.23 15.32 -5.66
N THR A 35 -8.75 16.28 -4.92
CA THR A 35 -8.19 17.64 -4.84
C THR A 35 -7.97 17.99 -3.39
N PHE A 36 -6.71 18.24 -3.02
CA PHE A 36 -6.35 18.55 -1.63
C PHE A 36 -5.04 19.32 -1.51
N THR A 37 -4.86 19.99 -0.38
CA THR A 37 -3.56 20.48 0.08
C THR A 37 -2.87 19.34 0.81
N VAL A 38 -1.61 19.11 0.51
CA VAL A 38 -0.83 18.05 1.14
C VAL A 38 -0.57 18.43 2.60
N ALA A 39 -1.08 17.61 3.51
CA ALA A 39 -0.94 17.77 4.95
C ALA A 39 0.18 16.90 5.54
N ASP A 40 0.47 15.76 4.91
CA ASP A 40 1.53 14.82 5.29
C ASP A 40 1.96 13.99 4.07
N ALA A 41 3.09 13.29 4.20
CA ALA A 41 3.54 12.33 3.21
C ALA A 41 4.37 11.22 3.84
N VAL A 42 4.36 10.05 3.18
CA VAL A 42 5.16 8.89 3.57
C VAL A 42 5.83 8.32 2.33
N ALA A 43 7.09 7.95 2.44
CA ALA A 43 7.83 7.31 1.36
C ALA A 43 8.19 5.88 1.71
N TYR A 44 7.98 4.96 0.79
CA TYR A 44 8.29 3.53 0.96
C TYR A 44 9.19 3.04 -0.15
N LYS A 45 10.06 2.13 0.23
CA LYS A 45 10.82 1.35 -0.74
C LYS A 45 9.94 0.20 -1.26
N THR A 46 9.86 0.07 -2.58
CA THR A 46 9.26 -1.07 -3.28
C THR A 46 10.31 -1.81 -4.10
N ASP A 47 9.96 -2.95 -4.67
CA ASP A 47 10.86 -3.68 -5.57
C ASP A 47 11.15 -2.85 -6.85
N ASP A 48 10.19 -2.01 -7.26
CA ASP A 48 10.24 -1.21 -8.49
C ASP A 48 10.71 0.23 -8.26
N GLY A 49 11.17 0.58 -7.04
CA GLY A 49 11.67 1.92 -6.74
C GLY A 49 11.23 2.49 -5.40
N ILE A 50 10.67 3.69 -5.41
CA ILE A 50 10.14 4.38 -4.23
C ILE A 50 8.72 4.86 -4.53
N GLU A 51 7.79 4.58 -3.62
CA GLU A 51 6.47 5.18 -3.62
C GLU A 51 6.40 6.30 -2.59
N VAL A 52 5.85 7.45 -2.99
CA VAL A 52 5.57 8.59 -2.12
C VAL A 52 4.07 8.80 -2.04
N ALA A 53 3.48 8.48 -0.90
CA ALA A 53 2.07 8.74 -0.62
C ALA A 53 1.93 10.18 -0.11
N LEU A 54 1.20 11.02 -0.85
CA LEU A 54 0.84 12.39 -0.51
C LEU A 54 -0.56 12.38 0.09
N LEU A 55 -0.76 12.94 1.27
CA LEU A 55 -1.94 12.74 2.11
C LEU A 55 -2.66 14.05 2.39
N SER A 56 -4.00 14.02 2.37
CA SER A 56 -4.85 15.16 2.71
C SER A 56 -4.98 15.43 4.21
N ALA A 57 -4.58 14.47 5.04
CA ALA A 57 -4.60 14.55 6.51
C ALA A 57 -3.30 13.99 7.12
N PRO A 58 -2.96 14.38 8.34
CA PRO A 58 -1.82 13.81 9.05
C PRO A 58 -1.95 12.30 9.21
N PHE A 59 -0.85 11.59 8.98
CA PHE A 59 -0.77 10.14 9.10
C PHE A 59 -0.34 9.72 10.51
N ASP A 60 -1.12 8.87 11.15
CA ASP A 60 -0.76 8.32 12.46
C ASP A 60 0.21 7.13 12.33
N ARG A 61 1.49 7.47 12.22
CA ARG A 61 2.57 6.47 12.13
C ARG A 61 2.65 5.53 13.32
N LYS A 62 2.14 5.96 14.50
CA LYS A 62 2.18 5.12 15.70
C LYS A 62 1.14 4.01 15.64
N SER A 63 -0.07 4.33 15.20
CA SER A 63 -1.10 3.34 14.97
C SER A 63 -0.70 2.39 13.84
N ALA A 64 -0.22 2.90 12.72
CA ALA A 64 0.25 2.10 11.60
C ALA A 64 1.40 1.16 11.98
N ALA A 65 2.38 1.64 12.73
CA ALA A 65 3.49 0.80 13.23
C ALA A 65 3.01 -0.29 14.21
N LYS A 66 1.95 -0.02 14.97
CA LYS A 66 1.37 -1.00 15.90
C LYS A 66 0.62 -2.09 15.17
N ASP A 67 -0.06 -1.75 14.08
CA ASP A 67 -0.80 -2.69 13.24
C ASP A 67 0.10 -3.39 12.21
N GLN A 68 1.39 -3.05 12.20
CA GLN A 68 2.44 -3.61 11.31
C GLN A 68 2.11 -3.51 9.81
N LYS A 69 1.23 -2.59 9.46
CA LYS A 69 0.76 -2.37 8.11
C LYS A 69 1.11 -0.96 7.70
N ILE A 70 2.20 -0.81 7.00
CA ILE A 70 2.52 0.42 6.30
C ILE A 70 2.84 0.03 4.87
N ASP A 71 1.83 -0.16 4.06
CA ASP A 71 1.96 -0.08 2.62
C ASP A 71 1.21 1.16 2.11
N SER A 72 1.43 1.50 0.87
CA SER A 72 0.82 2.68 0.25
C SER A 72 -0.72 2.62 0.27
N PHE A 73 -1.29 1.43 0.25
CA PHE A 73 -2.74 1.21 0.23
C PHE A 73 -3.38 1.46 1.61
N ASP A 74 -2.74 1.00 2.69
CA ASP A 74 -3.22 1.25 4.06
C ASP A 74 -3.13 2.74 4.40
N VAL A 75 -2.06 3.41 3.97
CA VAL A 75 -1.91 4.87 4.13
C VAL A 75 -3.04 5.62 3.44
N MET A 76 -3.39 5.23 2.21
CA MET A 76 -4.49 5.84 1.47
C MET A 76 -5.84 5.64 2.15
N ARG A 77 -6.11 4.44 2.67
CA ARG A 77 -7.38 4.13 3.37
C ARG A 77 -7.58 4.93 4.66
N MET A 78 -6.50 5.24 5.36
CA MET A 78 -6.56 5.91 6.68
C MET A 78 -6.58 7.43 6.60
N SER A 79 -6.20 8.02 5.47
CA SER A 79 -5.97 9.48 5.36
C SER A 79 -7.00 10.24 4.54
N GLY A 80 -8.08 9.59 4.09
CA GLY A 80 -9.13 10.24 3.29
C GLY A 80 -8.76 10.32 1.81
N ALA A 81 -8.35 11.51 1.32
CA ALA A 81 -7.82 11.65 -0.03
C ALA A 81 -6.30 11.51 -0.04
N ALA A 82 -5.79 10.78 -1.00
CA ALA A 82 -4.36 10.58 -1.17
C ALA A 82 -3.97 10.51 -2.64
N ALA A 83 -2.69 10.76 -2.93
CA ALA A 83 -2.09 10.51 -4.23
C ALA A 83 -0.76 9.78 -4.05
N THR A 84 -0.50 8.77 -4.87
CA THR A 84 0.74 8.00 -4.84
C THR A 84 1.58 8.35 -6.05
N LEU A 85 2.75 8.92 -5.79
CA LEU A 85 3.78 9.19 -6.78
C LEU A 85 4.76 8.02 -6.81
N ARG A 86 4.92 7.38 -7.97
CA ARG A 86 5.86 6.29 -8.16
C ARG A 86 7.12 6.77 -8.85
N ILE A 87 8.26 6.47 -8.23
CA ILE A 87 9.60 6.86 -8.67
C ILE A 87 10.36 5.58 -8.99
N GLY A 88 10.77 5.45 -10.24
CA GLY A 88 11.49 4.27 -10.71
C GLY A 88 12.85 4.05 -10.06
N PRO A 89 13.47 2.88 -10.24
CA PRO A 89 14.78 2.56 -9.66
C PRO A 89 15.91 3.46 -10.16
N ASP A 90 15.73 4.10 -11.31
CA ASP A 90 16.65 5.10 -11.89
C ASP A 90 16.35 6.54 -11.43
N GLY A 91 15.27 6.75 -10.64
CA GLY A 91 14.81 8.06 -10.21
C GLY A 91 13.85 8.74 -11.17
N SER A 92 13.47 8.09 -12.24
CA SER A 92 12.47 8.61 -13.19
C SER A 92 11.07 8.64 -12.58
N PHE A 93 10.24 9.53 -13.08
CA PHE A 93 8.80 9.50 -12.82
C PHE A 93 8.17 8.33 -13.59
N ASN A 94 7.52 7.44 -12.88
CA ASN A 94 6.75 6.36 -13.51
C ASN A 94 5.30 6.76 -13.72
N CYS A 95 4.61 7.10 -12.63
CA CYS A 95 3.23 7.52 -12.69
C CYS A 95 2.76 8.16 -11.37
N ILE A 96 1.60 8.78 -11.42
CA ILE A 96 0.86 9.22 -10.25
C ILE A 96 -0.58 8.73 -10.36
N ASP A 97 -1.13 8.31 -9.25
CA ASP A 97 -2.55 7.98 -9.11
C ASP A 97 -3.14 8.66 -7.88
N ALA A 98 -4.46 8.79 -7.84
CA ALA A 98 -5.16 9.39 -6.72
C ALA A 98 -6.39 8.57 -6.33
N THR A 99 -6.64 8.51 -5.04
CA THR A 99 -7.82 7.89 -4.42
C THR A 99 -8.51 8.87 -3.49
N SER A 100 -9.83 8.76 -3.39
CA SER A 100 -10.62 9.46 -2.39
C SER A 100 -11.37 8.47 -1.51
N SER A 101 -11.86 8.94 -0.36
CA SER A 101 -12.67 8.14 0.57
C SER A 101 -14.00 7.66 -0.04
N GLU A 102 -14.44 8.28 -1.14
CA GLU A 102 -15.68 7.91 -1.85
C GLU A 102 -15.51 6.69 -2.76
N GLY A 103 -14.32 6.12 -2.79
CA GLY A 103 -14.01 4.92 -3.56
C GLY A 103 -13.62 5.22 -5.00
N GLY A 104 -12.99 4.26 -5.61
CA GLY A 104 -12.60 4.29 -7.00
C GLY A 104 -11.21 3.66 -7.18
N GLY A 105 -11.09 2.74 -8.10
CA GLY A 105 -9.83 2.11 -8.43
C GLY A 105 -8.78 3.14 -8.84
N SER A 106 -7.58 2.92 -8.39
CA SER A 106 -6.40 3.65 -8.80
C SER A 106 -6.06 3.26 -10.24
N SER A 107 -5.76 4.25 -11.06
CA SER A 107 -5.16 4.02 -12.37
C SER A 107 -3.87 4.82 -12.44
N CYS A 108 -2.77 4.10 -12.57
CA CYS A 108 -1.46 4.69 -12.76
C CYS A 108 -1.44 5.39 -14.13
N ASN A 109 -1.37 6.71 -14.13
CA ASN A 109 -1.31 7.46 -15.38
C ASN A 109 0.13 7.90 -15.63
N SER A 110 0.75 7.28 -16.65
CA SER A 110 2.10 7.57 -17.11
C SER A 110 2.15 8.58 -18.28
N ASP A 111 0.99 8.93 -18.86
CA ASP A 111 0.91 9.81 -20.03
C ASP A 111 1.07 11.28 -19.66
N TYR A 112 1.33 11.58 -18.41
CA TYR A 112 1.54 12.94 -17.95
C TYR A 112 2.93 13.45 -18.33
N THR A 113 2.97 14.61 -18.94
CA THR A 113 4.19 15.44 -19.00
C THR A 113 4.39 16.04 -17.60
N ALA A 114 5.00 15.25 -16.73
CA ALA A 114 5.31 15.66 -15.38
C ALA A 114 6.81 15.94 -15.23
N ALA A 115 7.16 16.90 -14.41
CA ALA A 115 8.54 17.21 -14.04
C ALA A 115 8.79 16.74 -12.61
N LEU A 116 9.52 15.65 -12.45
CA LEU A 116 10.09 15.21 -11.18
C LEU A 116 11.56 15.62 -11.13
N THR A 117 11.94 16.41 -10.12
CA THR A 117 13.33 16.79 -9.89
C THR A 117 13.71 16.32 -8.50
N LEU A 118 14.57 15.32 -8.43
CA LEU A 118 15.08 14.81 -7.15
C LEU A 118 16.34 15.57 -6.73
N THR A 119 16.37 16.01 -5.48
CA THR A 119 17.55 16.63 -4.84
C THR A 119 18.28 15.65 -3.92
N ALA A 120 17.60 14.60 -3.47
CA ALA A 120 18.19 13.47 -2.76
C ALA A 120 17.43 12.19 -3.08
N ARG A 121 18.17 11.10 -3.24
CA ARG A 121 17.64 9.74 -3.37
C ARG A 121 18.68 8.74 -2.85
N THR A 122 18.45 8.30 -1.63
CA THR A 122 19.28 7.31 -0.95
C THR A 122 18.41 6.15 -0.47
N ALA A 123 19.00 5.16 0.20
CA ALA A 123 18.26 4.03 0.74
C ALA A 123 17.24 4.44 1.83
N ASP A 124 17.48 5.58 2.49
CA ASP A 124 16.74 6.06 3.66
C ASP A 124 16.12 7.46 3.48
N ARG A 125 16.32 8.13 2.33
CA ARG A 125 15.81 9.48 2.07
C ARG A 125 15.45 9.69 0.62
N VAL A 126 14.32 10.35 0.39
CA VAL A 126 13.92 10.89 -0.91
C VAL A 126 13.47 12.34 -0.75
N ALA A 127 14.04 13.24 -1.56
CA ALA A 127 13.68 14.65 -1.54
C ALA A 127 13.62 15.21 -2.96
N GLY A 128 12.73 16.18 -3.17
CA GLY A 128 12.58 16.78 -4.49
C GLY A 128 11.34 17.61 -4.67
N THR A 129 11.06 17.91 -5.92
CA THR A 129 9.84 18.60 -6.36
C THR A 129 9.16 17.80 -7.45
N PHE A 130 7.84 17.75 -7.39
CA PHE A 130 7.00 17.16 -8.42
C PHE A 130 6.02 18.20 -8.93
N LYS A 131 5.98 18.40 -10.25
CA LYS A 131 5.07 19.32 -10.93
C LYS A 131 4.35 18.61 -12.05
N LEU A 132 3.04 18.76 -12.05
CA LEU A 132 2.14 18.28 -13.10
C LEU A 132 1.21 19.42 -13.52
N ASN A 133 1.05 19.59 -14.83
CA ASN A 133 0.03 20.48 -15.40
C ASN A 133 -0.37 19.93 -16.77
N ALA A 134 -1.27 18.98 -16.78
CA ALA A 134 -1.72 18.30 -17.99
C ALA A 134 -3.17 17.85 -17.89
N ASN A 135 -3.93 17.95 -18.97
CA ASN A 135 -5.29 17.42 -19.08
C ASN A 135 -6.28 17.94 -17.99
N GLY A 136 -6.06 19.17 -17.48
CA GLY A 136 -6.86 19.75 -16.40
C GLY A 136 -6.45 19.27 -15.00
N GLU A 137 -5.46 18.41 -14.91
CA GLU A 137 -4.90 17.92 -13.65
C GLU A 137 -3.63 18.70 -13.30
N LYS A 138 -3.45 18.96 -12.01
CA LYS A 138 -2.33 19.76 -11.50
C LYS A 138 -1.79 19.16 -10.21
N ALA A 139 -0.47 19.19 -10.07
CA ALA A 139 0.20 19.00 -8.80
C ALA A 139 1.43 19.92 -8.73
N ASP A 140 1.67 20.48 -7.57
CA ASP A 140 2.91 21.21 -7.24
C ASP A 140 3.27 20.87 -5.81
N VAL A 141 4.24 19.97 -5.67
CA VAL A 141 4.60 19.38 -4.37
C VAL A 141 6.11 19.42 -4.21
N THR A 142 6.54 19.87 -3.03
CA THR A 142 7.94 19.74 -2.57
C THR A 142 7.95 18.79 -1.38
N PHE A 143 8.90 17.87 -1.35
CA PHE A 143 9.00 16.88 -0.27
C PHE A 143 10.46 16.60 0.11
N ASP A 144 10.65 16.29 1.38
CA ASP A 144 11.88 15.76 1.96
C ASP A 144 11.49 14.72 3.01
N LEU A 145 11.64 13.45 2.65
CA LEU A 145 11.05 12.34 3.37
C LEU A 145 12.11 11.30 3.72
N LYS A 146 11.99 10.73 4.90
CA LYS A 146 12.63 9.47 5.22
C LYS A 146 11.95 8.37 4.42
N VAL A 147 12.73 7.53 3.74
CA VAL A 147 12.21 6.30 3.12
C VAL A 147 12.05 5.26 4.21
N GLU A 148 10.81 4.88 4.44
CA GLU A 148 10.48 3.83 5.40
C GLU A 148 10.65 2.47 4.72
N SER A 149 11.30 1.53 5.39
CA SER A 149 11.22 0.14 4.98
C SER A 149 9.80 -0.34 5.29
N VAL A 150 9.15 -1.00 4.34
CA VAL A 150 7.98 -1.81 4.67
C VAL A 150 8.39 -2.72 5.83
N ALA A 151 7.67 -2.62 6.93
CA ALA A 151 7.99 -3.43 8.10
C ALA A 151 8.02 -4.89 7.66
N ALA A 152 9.07 -5.61 8.06
CA ALA A 152 9.14 -7.03 7.76
C ALA A 152 7.83 -7.67 8.25
N ARG A 153 7.21 -8.47 7.40
CA ARG A 153 5.97 -9.17 7.77
C ARG A 153 6.22 -9.90 9.08
N THR A 154 5.43 -9.58 10.09
CA THR A 154 5.47 -10.30 11.34
C THR A 154 4.45 -11.44 11.30
N GLY A 155 4.59 -12.35 12.26
CA GLY A 155 3.74 -13.52 12.33
C GLY A 155 4.50 -14.82 12.04
N THR A 156 3.77 -15.91 12.14
CA THR A 156 4.29 -17.24 11.85
C THR A 156 4.23 -17.50 10.35
N ALA A 157 5.32 -17.99 9.77
CA ALA A 157 5.35 -18.36 8.35
C ALA A 157 4.30 -19.43 8.04
N LEU A 158 3.54 -19.22 6.98
CA LEU A 158 2.62 -20.22 6.45
C LEU A 158 3.40 -21.27 5.61
N PRO A 159 2.92 -22.51 5.56
CA PRO A 159 3.47 -23.49 4.63
C PRO A 159 3.27 -23.04 3.18
N ALA A 160 3.97 -23.68 2.22
CA ALA A 160 3.85 -23.34 0.80
C ALA A 160 2.42 -23.45 0.24
N SER A 161 1.54 -24.23 0.87
CA SER A 161 0.11 -24.30 0.54
C SER A 161 -0.71 -23.16 1.16
N GLY A 162 -0.11 -22.31 2.02
CA GLY A 162 -0.80 -21.26 2.77
C GLY A 162 -1.66 -21.76 3.94
N GLY A 163 -1.77 -23.07 4.16
CA GLY A 163 -2.64 -23.64 5.20
C GLY A 163 -4.13 -23.26 5.01
N GLU A 164 -4.86 -23.08 6.12
CA GLU A 164 -6.27 -22.65 6.07
C GLU A 164 -6.48 -21.26 5.43
N PRO A 165 -5.64 -20.23 5.73
CA PRO A 165 -5.72 -18.95 5.02
C PRO A 165 -5.54 -19.10 3.52
N GLY A 166 -4.56 -19.91 3.08
CA GLY A 166 -4.31 -20.20 1.66
C GLY A 166 -5.47 -20.91 0.98
N ALA A 167 -6.14 -21.82 1.69
CA ALA A 167 -7.33 -22.50 1.17
C ALA A 167 -8.48 -21.50 0.91
N ALA A 168 -8.65 -20.49 1.77
CA ALA A 168 -9.66 -19.43 1.56
C ALA A 168 -9.34 -18.60 0.31
N VAL A 169 -8.06 -18.22 0.11
CA VAL A 169 -7.61 -17.50 -1.10
C VAL A 169 -7.85 -18.34 -2.36
N MET A 170 -7.47 -19.62 -2.34
CA MET A 170 -7.70 -20.52 -3.47
C MET A 170 -9.17 -20.70 -3.80
N ALA A 171 -10.04 -20.81 -2.78
CA ALA A 171 -11.50 -20.89 -2.98
C ALA A 171 -12.04 -19.63 -3.64
N HIS A 172 -11.57 -18.45 -3.24
CA HIS A 172 -11.98 -17.18 -3.80
C HIS A 172 -11.61 -17.06 -5.29
N PHE A 173 -10.36 -17.25 -5.66
CA PHE A 173 -9.93 -17.19 -7.05
C PHE A 173 -10.55 -18.30 -7.92
N ALA A 174 -10.73 -19.49 -7.37
CA ALA A 174 -11.41 -20.57 -8.07
C ALA A 174 -12.90 -20.24 -8.37
N ALA A 175 -13.59 -19.55 -7.47
CA ALA A 175 -14.96 -19.08 -7.69
C ALA A 175 -15.01 -18.05 -8.84
N ILE A 176 -14.07 -17.11 -8.87
CA ILE A 176 -13.93 -16.12 -9.94
C ILE A 176 -13.65 -16.81 -11.28
N GLU A 177 -12.69 -17.72 -11.34
CA GLU A 177 -12.28 -18.42 -12.56
C GLU A 177 -13.41 -19.27 -13.13
N LYS A 178 -14.19 -19.93 -12.26
CA LYS A 178 -15.34 -20.75 -12.63
C LYS A 178 -16.62 -19.96 -12.94
N ASN A 179 -16.58 -18.65 -12.79
CA ASN A 179 -17.75 -17.78 -12.91
C ASN A 179 -18.90 -18.19 -11.94
N ASP A 180 -18.52 -18.62 -10.71
CA ASP A 180 -19.43 -19.06 -9.67
C ASP A 180 -19.64 -17.97 -8.62
N PHE A 181 -20.63 -17.11 -8.88
CA PHE A 181 -20.95 -15.97 -8.00
C PHE A 181 -21.37 -16.42 -6.59
N LYS A 182 -22.10 -17.54 -6.48
CA LYS A 182 -22.54 -18.07 -5.18
C LYS A 182 -21.34 -18.57 -4.36
N ALA A 183 -20.41 -19.26 -4.99
CA ALA A 183 -19.18 -19.66 -4.33
C ALA A 183 -18.32 -18.44 -3.93
N LEU A 184 -18.28 -17.40 -4.76
CA LEU A 184 -17.57 -16.15 -4.44
C LEU A 184 -18.15 -15.47 -3.19
N MET A 185 -19.49 -15.29 -3.13
CA MET A 185 -20.15 -14.76 -1.93
C MET A 185 -19.82 -15.57 -0.68
N ALA A 186 -19.67 -16.89 -0.80
CA ALA A 186 -19.31 -17.74 0.32
C ALA A 186 -17.85 -17.52 0.82
N THR A 187 -16.99 -16.89 0.04
CA THR A 187 -15.60 -16.54 0.43
C THR A 187 -15.44 -15.11 0.92
N ALA A 188 -16.45 -14.27 0.72
CA ALA A 188 -16.48 -12.89 1.16
C ALA A 188 -16.89 -12.76 2.64
N GLN A 189 -16.47 -11.68 3.28
CA GLN A 189 -16.96 -11.36 4.62
C GLN A 189 -18.49 -11.24 4.67
N PRO A 190 -19.14 -11.52 5.81
CA PRO A 190 -20.61 -11.52 5.91
C PRO A 190 -21.27 -10.24 5.39
N GLU A 191 -20.71 -9.07 5.68
CA GLU A 191 -21.25 -7.79 5.23
C GLU A 191 -21.05 -7.59 3.72
N GLN A 192 -19.91 -7.99 3.17
CA GLN A 192 -19.67 -7.96 1.73
C GLN A 192 -20.60 -8.94 1.00
N ALA A 193 -20.79 -10.14 1.56
CA ALA A 193 -21.70 -11.12 1.00
C ALA A 193 -23.15 -10.61 0.92
N LYS A 194 -23.60 -9.81 1.92
CA LYS A 194 -24.91 -9.14 1.88
C LYS A 194 -25.00 -8.12 0.74
N MET A 195 -23.98 -7.24 0.62
CA MET A 195 -23.94 -6.25 -0.47
C MET A 195 -23.95 -6.94 -1.85
N MET A 196 -23.18 -8.01 -2.01
CA MET A 196 -23.15 -8.80 -3.24
C MET A 196 -24.53 -9.44 -3.53
N ALA A 197 -25.22 -9.96 -2.51
CA ALA A 197 -26.55 -10.53 -2.67
C ALA A 197 -27.61 -9.47 -3.03
N GLU A 198 -27.47 -8.24 -2.58
CA GLU A 198 -28.30 -7.11 -2.98
C GLU A 198 -28.05 -6.71 -4.44
N SER A 199 -26.77 -6.63 -4.86
CA SER A 199 -26.38 -6.39 -6.26
C SER A 199 -26.88 -7.49 -7.20
N GLU A 200 -26.96 -8.74 -6.76
CA GLU A 200 -27.53 -9.83 -7.53
C GLU A 200 -29.01 -9.58 -7.82
N LYS A 201 -29.76 -9.09 -6.82
CA LYS A 201 -31.21 -8.76 -6.99
C LYS A 201 -31.44 -7.58 -7.92
N SER A 202 -30.54 -6.59 -7.93
CA SER A 202 -30.63 -5.43 -8.82
C SER A 202 -30.19 -5.73 -10.26
N GLY A 203 -29.56 -6.89 -10.50
CA GLY A 203 -29.03 -7.28 -11.82
C GLY A 203 -27.63 -6.74 -12.13
N GLU A 204 -27.05 -5.91 -11.24
CA GLU A 204 -25.73 -5.32 -11.43
C GLU A 204 -24.59 -6.31 -11.17
N ALA A 205 -24.86 -7.37 -10.40
CA ALA A 205 -23.85 -8.35 -10.00
C ALA A 205 -23.14 -9.00 -11.19
N LYS A 206 -23.82 -9.22 -12.30
CA LYS A 206 -23.26 -9.90 -13.48
C LYS A 206 -22.16 -9.08 -14.14
N GLU A 207 -22.36 -7.77 -14.29
CA GLU A 207 -21.38 -6.87 -14.89
C GLU A 207 -20.17 -6.69 -13.96
N MET A 208 -20.41 -6.46 -12.68
CA MET A 208 -19.38 -6.36 -11.65
C MET A 208 -18.53 -7.64 -11.59
N PHE A 209 -19.15 -8.80 -11.64
CA PHE A 209 -18.46 -10.08 -11.60
C PHE A 209 -17.61 -10.33 -12.86
N THR A 210 -18.12 -9.93 -14.02
CA THR A 210 -17.38 -10.01 -15.28
C THR A 210 -16.13 -9.14 -15.21
N MET A 211 -16.27 -7.90 -14.76
CA MET A 211 -15.15 -6.99 -14.59
C MET A 211 -14.13 -7.54 -13.57
N MET A 212 -14.59 -8.04 -12.42
CA MET A 212 -13.72 -8.65 -11.42
C MET A 212 -12.94 -9.84 -11.99
N ARG A 213 -13.59 -10.71 -12.77
CA ARG A 213 -12.94 -11.84 -13.41
C ARG A 213 -11.87 -11.44 -14.44
N ASP A 214 -12.16 -10.39 -15.21
CA ASP A 214 -11.24 -9.92 -16.24
C ASP A 214 -10.00 -9.21 -15.65
N MET A 215 -10.16 -8.64 -14.45
CA MET A 215 -9.06 -8.00 -13.68
C MET A 215 -8.35 -8.94 -12.70
N SER A 216 -8.81 -10.18 -12.55
CA SER A 216 -8.22 -11.10 -11.58
C SER A 216 -7.18 -12.03 -12.22
N PRO A 217 -6.11 -12.35 -11.50
CA PRO A 217 -5.14 -13.34 -11.98
C PRO A 217 -5.82 -14.72 -12.11
N ARG A 218 -5.40 -15.46 -13.12
CA ARG A 218 -5.86 -16.82 -13.41
C ARG A 218 -4.80 -17.84 -13.01
N LYS A 219 -5.18 -19.11 -12.87
CA LYS A 219 -4.27 -20.21 -12.51
C LYS A 219 -3.49 -19.90 -11.24
N VAL A 220 -4.17 -19.31 -10.28
CA VAL A 220 -3.55 -18.90 -9.02
C VAL A 220 -3.02 -20.11 -8.26
N ARG A 221 -1.83 -19.99 -7.71
CA ARG A 221 -1.19 -20.94 -6.82
C ARG A 221 -0.62 -20.21 -5.61
N VAL A 222 -1.01 -20.61 -4.42
CA VAL A 222 -0.43 -20.10 -3.18
C VAL A 222 1.02 -20.60 -3.04
N THR A 223 1.90 -19.70 -2.58
CA THR A 223 3.34 -19.97 -2.44
C THR A 223 3.85 -19.85 -1.01
N GLY A 224 3.02 -19.35 -0.09
CA GLY A 224 3.37 -19.16 1.31
C GLY A 224 2.62 -17.98 1.92
N GLY A 225 3.28 -17.27 2.82
CA GLY A 225 2.74 -16.10 3.49
C GLY A 225 3.07 -16.06 4.97
N THR A 226 2.33 -15.25 5.73
CA THR A 226 2.46 -15.13 7.19
C THR A 226 1.08 -15.05 7.84
N VAL A 227 0.96 -15.56 9.06
CA VAL A 227 -0.25 -15.45 9.89
C VAL A 227 0.09 -14.82 11.23
N ASP A 228 -0.71 -13.84 11.64
CA ASP A 228 -0.62 -13.19 12.94
C ASP A 228 -2.02 -13.10 13.56
N GLY A 229 -2.27 -13.96 14.54
CA GLY A 229 -3.58 -14.08 15.19
C GLY A 229 -4.70 -14.44 14.19
N ASP A 230 -5.65 -13.52 14.04
CA ASP A 230 -6.80 -13.66 13.14
C ASP A 230 -6.62 -12.98 11.78
N SER A 231 -5.40 -12.54 11.46
CA SER A 231 -5.03 -11.94 10.17
C SER A 231 -3.95 -12.77 9.49
N ALA A 232 -3.99 -12.86 8.17
CA ALA A 232 -2.90 -13.47 7.41
C ALA A 232 -2.70 -12.75 6.07
N LEU A 233 -1.45 -12.76 5.61
CA LEU A 233 -1.03 -12.35 4.28
C LEU A 233 -0.59 -13.61 3.54
N VAL A 234 -1.27 -13.91 2.46
CA VAL A 234 -1.04 -15.13 1.67
C VAL A 234 -0.41 -14.76 0.34
N ASP A 235 0.79 -15.24 0.10
CA ASP A 235 1.49 -15.01 -1.16
C ASP A 235 1.00 -15.99 -2.22
N PHE A 236 0.82 -15.48 -3.43
CA PHE A 236 0.40 -16.30 -4.57
C PHE A 236 1.12 -15.90 -5.86
N GLU A 237 1.12 -16.84 -6.80
CA GLU A 237 1.51 -16.64 -8.18
C GLU A 237 0.33 -16.98 -9.08
N GLY A 238 0.26 -16.34 -10.26
CA GLY A 238 -0.77 -16.60 -11.25
C GLY A 238 -0.40 -16.05 -12.61
N VAL A 239 -1.40 -15.86 -13.46
CA VAL A 239 -1.26 -15.27 -14.79
C VAL A 239 -2.28 -14.14 -14.92
N GLU A 240 -1.82 -12.94 -15.24
CA GLU A 240 -2.63 -11.76 -15.50
C GLU A 240 -2.25 -11.20 -16.87
N ASP A 241 -3.23 -10.96 -17.72
CA ASP A 241 -3.02 -10.54 -19.13
C ASP A 241 -2.01 -11.40 -19.92
N GLY A 242 -2.02 -12.71 -19.63
CA GLY A 242 -1.11 -13.67 -20.28
C GLY A 242 0.33 -13.66 -19.77
N LYS A 243 0.65 -12.85 -18.76
CA LYS A 243 1.98 -12.75 -18.15
C LYS A 243 1.99 -13.35 -16.75
N PRO A 244 3.13 -13.90 -16.30
CA PRO A 244 3.28 -14.30 -14.91
C PRO A 244 3.06 -13.11 -13.98
N ALA A 245 2.22 -13.30 -12.97
CA ALA A 245 1.94 -12.33 -11.93
C ALA A 245 2.23 -12.93 -10.56
N LYS A 246 2.67 -12.09 -9.63
CA LYS A 246 2.82 -12.43 -8.21
C LYS A 246 1.97 -11.47 -7.41
N GLY A 247 1.42 -11.96 -6.32
CA GLY A 247 0.57 -11.12 -5.49
C GLY A 247 0.52 -11.57 -4.05
N THR A 248 -0.17 -10.76 -3.27
CA THR A 248 -0.50 -11.03 -1.87
C THR A 248 -2.00 -10.85 -1.67
N ALA A 249 -2.62 -11.80 -1.01
CA ALA A 249 -4.01 -11.72 -0.58
C ALA A 249 -4.06 -11.52 0.94
N GLU A 250 -4.91 -10.61 1.37
CA GLU A 250 -5.23 -10.41 2.77
C GLU A 250 -6.42 -11.26 3.14
N VAL A 251 -6.32 -11.95 4.27
CA VAL A 251 -7.41 -12.75 4.82
C VAL A 251 -7.54 -12.51 6.31
N VAL A 252 -8.78 -12.52 6.80
CA VAL A 252 -9.09 -12.41 8.21
C VAL A 252 -9.92 -13.58 8.69
N ARG A 253 -9.71 -14.01 9.92
CA ARG A 253 -10.49 -15.06 10.54
C ARG A 253 -11.61 -14.45 11.39
N MET A 254 -12.84 -14.82 11.09
CA MET A 254 -14.05 -14.40 11.79
C MET A 254 -14.88 -15.63 12.12
N ALA A 255 -15.26 -15.81 13.38
CA ALA A 255 -16.01 -16.97 13.85
C ALA A 255 -15.37 -18.32 13.42
N GLY A 256 -14.04 -18.41 13.47
CA GLY A 256 -13.28 -19.62 13.14
C GLY A 256 -13.09 -19.88 11.64
N ARG A 257 -13.55 -19.01 10.76
CA ARG A 257 -13.45 -19.15 9.31
C ARG A 257 -12.64 -18.00 8.70
N TRP A 258 -11.80 -18.30 7.71
CA TRP A 258 -11.02 -17.32 6.96
C TRP A 258 -11.80 -16.74 5.77
N TYR A 259 -11.71 -15.43 5.60
CA TYR A 259 -12.35 -14.65 4.54
C TYR A 259 -11.33 -13.77 3.86
N MET A 260 -11.37 -13.71 2.54
CA MET A 260 -10.53 -12.79 1.80
C MET A 260 -11.07 -11.36 1.91
N THR A 261 -10.19 -10.39 2.18
CA THR A 261 -10.53 -8.98 2.34
C THR A 261 -10.01 -8.12 1.20
N GLY A 262 -8.94 -8.56 0.55
CA GLY A 262 -8.33 -7.87 -0.56
C GLY A 262 -7.22 -8.68 -1.19
N SER A 263 -6.75 -8.25 -2.35
CA SER A 263 -5.55 -8.75 -2.98
C SER A 263 -4.89 -7.68 -3.83
N SER A 264 -3.58 -7.80 -3.99
CA SER A 264 -2.80 -7.04 -4.96
C SER A 264 -1.97 -8.01 -5.78
N SER A 265 -1.85 -7.76 -7.09
CA SER A 265 -0.95 -8.49 -8.01
C SER A 265 -0.09 -7.51 -8.80
N ARG A 266 1.05 -7.98 -9.25
CA ARG A 266 2.02 -7.22 -10.05
C ARG A 266 2.87 -8.15 -10.91
#